data_748db75443127adffb08a6fd9d399820
#
_entry.id   748db75443127adffb08a6fd9d399820
#
_cell.length_a   1.000
_cell.length_b   1.000
_cell.length_c   1.000
_cell.angle_alpha   90.00
_cell.angle_beta   90.00
_cell.angle_gamma   90.00
#
_symmetry.space_group_name_H-M   'P 1'
#
loop_
_entity.id
_entity.type
_entity.pdbx_description
1 polymer ?
#
loop_
_entity_poly.entity_id
_entity_poly.type
_entity_poly.pdbx_seq_one_letter_code
_entity_poly.pdbx_strand_id
1 'polypeptide(L)'
;MTTPDGLTSVKRELKELQLLVEISQILDRSMDLREVVGPVLEALAHHMEMVRGTLALVNRETGEISIDAAHGLSESQKEKGRYRLGEGVTGKVIQSGKPAVVARVSQEPQFLNRTGARSGLRKKDIAFI
;
A
#
# COMPACT_ATOMS: atom_id res chain seq x y z
N MET A 1 -30.95 4.59 -19.19
CA MET A 1 -29.99 5.67 -19.48
C MET A 1 -29.03 5.81 -18.33
N THR A 2 -27.76 5.51 -18.55
CA THR A 2 -26.73 5.56 -17.48
C THR A 2 -26.33 7.02 -17.25
N THR A 3 -26.42 7.51 -16.03
CA THR A 3 -25.91 8.84 -15.68
C THR A 3 -24.37 8.84 -15.77
N PRO A 4 -23.71 10.00 -15.97
CA PRO A 4 -22.23 10.07 -15.95
C PRO A 4 -21.64 9.46 -14.69
N ASP A 5 -22.26 9.62 -13.53
CA ASP A 5 -21.81 9.04 -12.27
C ASP A 5 -21.96 7.52 -12.27
N GLY A 6 -23.03 6.99 -12.86
CA GLY A 6 -23.22 5.55 -13.03
C GLY A 6 -22.18 4.92 -13.95
N LEU A 7 -21.81 5.61 -15.04
CA LEU A 7 -20.76 5.14 -15.96
C LEU A 7 -19.38 5.13 -15.27
N THR A 8 -19.05 6.16 -14.49
CA THR A 8 -17.82 6.23 -13.71
C THR A 8 -17.73 5.08 -12.69
N SER A 9 -18.85 4.78 -12.01
CA SER A 9 -18.95 3.68 -11.06
C SER A 9 -18.71 2.32 -11.74
N VAL A 10 -19.33 2.08 -12.91
CA VAL A 10 -19.14 0.85 -13.69
C VAL A 10 -17.68 0.70 -14.13
N LYS A 11 -17.06 1.77 -14.61
CA LYS A 11 -15.64 1.74 -14.99
C LYS A 11 -14.74 1.38 -13.82
N ARG A 12 -15.05 1.91 -12.64
CA ARG A 12 -14.32 1.59 -11.41
C ARG A 12 -14.45 0.13 -11.03
N GLU A 13 -15.67 -0.40 -11.07
CA GLU A 13 -15.93 -1.81 -10.79
C GLU A 13 -15.20 -2.73 -11.78
N LEU A 14 -15.15 -2.37 -13.05
CA LEU A 14 -14.37 -3.13 -14.05
C LEU A 14 -12.89 -3.14 -13.73
N LYS A 15 -12.31 -2.01 -13.32
CA LYS A 15 -10.91 -1.93 -12.90
C LYS A 15 -10.64 -2.81 -11.67
N GLU A 16 -11.53 -2.79 -10.70
CA GLU A 16 -11.42 -3.62 -9.51
C GLU A 16 -11.48 -5.11 -9.86
N LEU A 17 -12.38 -5.52 -10.75
CA LEU A 17 -12.48 -6.90 -11.21
C LEU A 17 -11.24 -7.33 -12.01
N GLN A 18 -10.73 -6.47 -12.87
CA GLN A 18 -9.49 -6.72 -13.62
C GLN A 18 -8.30 -6.93 -12.68
N LEU A 19 -8.21 -6.11 -11.63
CA LEU A 19 -7.19 -6.23 -10.61
C LEU A 19 -7.29 -7.58 -9.89
N LEU A 20 -8.48 -7.97 -9.46
CA LEU A 20 -8.69 -9.24 -8.78
C LEU A 20 -8.30 -10.44 -9.65
N VAL A 21 -8.65 -10.42 -10.92
CA VAL A 21 -8.27 -11.46 -11.88
C VAL A 21 -6.75 -11.52 -12.02
N GLU A 22 -6.10 -10.38 -12.20
CA GLU A 22 -4.64 -10.32 -12.35
C GLU A 22 -3.91 -10.82 -11.10
N ILE A 23 -4.34 -10.41 -9.91
CA ILE A 23 -3.77 -10.89 -8.65
C ILE A 23 -3.94 -12.41 -8.53
N SER A 24 -5.12 -12.94 -8.84
CA SER A 24 -5.36 -14.38 -8.84
C SER A 24 -4.40 -15.13 -9.76
N GLN A 25 -4.16 -14.60 -10.96
CA GLN A 25 -3.22 -15.20 -11.91
C GLN A 25 -1.79 -15.17 -11.41
N ILE A 26 -1.39 -14.09 -10.76
CA ILE A 26 -0.05 -13.96 -10.15
C ILE A 26 0.13 -15.00 -9.04
N LEU A 27 -0.85 -15.13 -8.17
CA LEU A 27 -0.81 -16.08 -7.06
C LEU A 27 -0.77 -17.53 -7.53
N ASP A 28 -1.42 -17.83 -8.66
CA ASP A 28 -1.42 -19.18 -9.24
C ASP A 28 -0.04 -19.58 -9.83
N ARG A 29 0.79 -18.61 -10.17
CA ARG A 29 2.09 -18.86 -10.82
C ARG A 29 3.18 -19.29 -9.85
N SER A 30 3.12 -18.90 -8.59
CA SER A 30 4.16 -19.21 -7.62
C SER A 30 3.57 -19.38 -6.22
N MET A 31 4.15 -20.30 -5.48
CA MET A 31 3.85 -20.48 -4.06
C MET A 31 4.81 -19.70 -3.15
N ASP A 32 5.83 -19.06 -3.71
CA ASP A 32 6.76 -18.23 -2.95
C ASP A 32 6.22 -16.79 -2.86
N LEU A 33 5.91 -16.38 -1.63
CA LEU A 33 5.42 -15.05 -1.35
C LEU A 33 6.33 -13.94 -1.90
N ARG A 34 7.64 -14.14 -1.84
CA ARG A 34 8.62 -13.16 -2.33
C ARG A 34 8.54 -12.93 -3.83
N GLU A 35 8.19 -13.96 -4.58
CA GLU A 35 8.03 -13.86 -6.03
C GLU A 35 6.73 -13.18 -6.44
N VAL A 36 5.68 -13.29 -5.63
CA VAL A 36 4.36 -12.76 -5.99
C VAL A 36 4.11 -11.34 -5.50
N VAL A 37 4.79 -10.88 -4.46
CA VAL A 37 4.54 -9.56 -3.87
C VAL A 37 4.86 -8.41 -4.82
N GLY A 38 6.01 -8.44 -5.48
CA GLY A 38 6.38 -7.41 -6.46
C GLY A 38 5.33 -7.24 -7.54
N PRO A 39 4.99 -8.29 -8.30
CA PRO A 39 3.93 -8.24 -9.30
C PRO A 39 2.55 -7.81 -8.77
N VAL A 40 2.18 -8.20 -7.55
CA VAL A 40 0.92 -7.75 -6.93
C VAL A 40 0.94 -6.24 -6.67
N LEU A 41 2.03 -5.71 -6.13
CA LEU A 41 2.16 -4.27 -5.89
C LEU A 41 2.14 -3.48 -7.20
N GLU A 42 2.76 -4.00 -8.26
CA GLU A 42 2.71 -3.38 -9.59
C GLU A 42 1.30 -3.39 -10.17
N ALA A 43 0.56 -4.49 -10.01
CA ALA A 43 -0.83 -4.60 -10.46
C ALA A 43 -1.72 -3.58 -9.72
N LEU A 44 -1.56 -3.44 -8.41
CA LEU A 44 -2.26 -2.44 -7.61
C LEU A 44 -1.93 -1.01 -8.09
N ALA A 45 -0.67 -0.73 -8.35
CA ALA A 45 -0.26 0.58 -8.87
C ALA A 45 -0.89 0.88 -10.22
N HIS A 46 -0.92 -0.11 -11.12
CA HIS A 46 -1.45 0.04 -12.46
C HIS A 46 -2.98 0.23 -12.49
N HIS A 47 -3.71 -0.63 -11.77
CA HIS A 47 -5.18 -0.64 -11.83
C HIS A 47 -5.84 0.37 -10.88
N MET A 48 -5.21 0.69 -9.77
CA MET A 48 -5.77 1.57 -8.74
C MET A 48 -5.10 2.95 -8.69
N GLU A 49 -4.20 3.22 -9.63
CA GLU A 49 -3.45 4.48 -9.68
C GLU A 49 -2.68 4.78 -8.40
N MET A 50 -2.20 3.74 -7.74
CA MET A 50 -1.42 3.88 -6.51
C MET A 50 -0.02 4.39 -6.83
N VAL A 51 0.40 5.44 -6.13
CA VAL A 51 1.74 6.01 -6.30
C VAL A 51 2.81 5.11 -5.71
N ARG A 52 2.52 4.55 -4.54
CA ARG A 52 3.42 3.68 -3.79
C ARG A 52 2.67 2.54 -3.13
N GLY A 53 3.31 1.41 -3.04
CA GLY A 53 2.81 0.26 -2.30
C GLY A 53 3.94 -0.42 -1.55
N THR A 54 3.67 -0.93 -0.37
CA THR A 54 4.66 -1.63 0.45
C THR A 54 4.08 -2.90 1.05
N LEU A 55 4.95 -3.89 1.23
CA LEU A 55 4.71 -5.00 2.13
C LEU A 55 5.61 -4.84 3.34
N ALA A 56 5.03 -4.69 4.51
CA ALA A 56 5.75 -4.62 5.75
C ALA A 56 5.57 -5.93 6.54
N LEU A 57 6.64 -6.42 7.12
CA LEU A 57 6.64 -7.64 7.92
C LEU A 57 7.14 -7.34 9.34
N VAL A 58 6.53 -8.00 10.32
CA VAL A 58 6.95 -7.90 11.72
C VAL A 58 7.89 -9.04 12.08
N ASN A 59 9.01 -8.70 12.71
CA ASN A 59 9.84 -9.68 13.38
C ASN A 59 9.25 -9.93 14.76
N ARG A 60 8.70 -11.12 14.97
CA ARG A 60 8.00 -11.47 16.21
C ARG A 60 8.92 -11.54 17.44
N GLU A 61 10.21 -11.75 17.23
CA GLU A 61 11.17 -11.81 18.34
C GLU A 61 11.54 -10.40 18.84
N THR A 62 11.71 -9.45 17.94
CA THR A 62 12.13 -8.09 18.28
C THR A 62 10.99 -7.08 18.34
N GLY A 63 9.84 -7.39 17.73
CA GLY A 63 8.72 -6.45 17.57
C GLY A 63 8.98 -5.38 16.52
N GLU A 64 10.07 -5.46 15.79
CA GLU A 64 10.39 -4.51 14.72
C GLU A 64 9.62 -4.84 13.45
N ILE A 65 9.06 -3.80 12.84
CA ILE A 65 8.37 -3.86 11.56
C ILE A 65 9.28 -3.20 10.52
N SER A 66 9.54 -3.91 9.42
CA SER A 66 10.34 -3.39 8.32
C SER A 66 9.66 -3.63 6.99
N ILE A 67 9.98 -2.80 6.00
CA ILE A 67 9.47 -2.96 4.63
C ILE A 67 10.30 -4.04 3.94
N ASP A 68 9.64 -5.13 3.54
CA ASP A 68 10.28 -6.25 2.83
C ASP A 68 10.26 -6.03 1.33
N ALA A 69 9.15 -5.53 0.79
CA ALA A 69 9.01 -5.23 -0.62
C ALA A 69 8.28 -3.90 -0.81
N ALA A 70 8.60 -3.19 -1.87
CA ALA A 70 7.99 -1.89 -2.15
C ALA A 70 7.92 -1.62 -3.65
N HIS A 71 6.89 -0.86 -4.03
CA HIS A 71 6.75 -0.23 -5.33
C HIS A 71 6.78 1.29 -5.14
N GLY A 72 7.57 1.99 -5.94
CA GLY A 72 7.66 3.44 -5.88
C GLY A 72 8.53 4.00 -4.75
N LEU A 73 9.31 3.18 -4.09
CA LEU A 73 10.30 3.58 -3.09
C LEU A 73 11.70 3.21 -3.54
N SER A 74 12.68 4.08 -3.25
CA SER A 74 14.09 3.74 -3.39
C SER A 74 14.52 2.76 -2.28
N GLU A 75 15.66 2.10 -2.45
CA GLU A 75 16.22 1.23 -1.42
C GLU A 75 16.48 1.99 -0.11
N SER A 76 17.00 3.22 -0.22
CA SER A 76 17.23 4.10 0.93
C SER A 76 15.93 4.43 1.67
N GLN A 77 14.86 4.77 0.93
CA GLN A 77 13.55 5.04 1.52
C GLN A 77 12.97 3.80 2.20
N LYS A 78 13.09 2.64 1.55
CA LYS A 78 12.64 1.37 2.10
C LYS A 78 13.31 1.03 3.43
N GLU A 79 14.62 1.23 3.54
CA GLU A 79 15.38 0.99 4.76
C GLU A 79 14.96 1.87 5.93
N LYS A 80 14.53 3.10 5.65
CA LYS A 80 14.05 4.05 6.68
C LYS A 80 12.66 3.68 7.21
N GLY A 81 11.90 2.86 6.52
CA GLY A 81 10.54 2.46 6.89
C GLY A 81 10.52 1.40 7.98
N ARG A 82 10.97 1.75 9.17
CA ARG A 82 11.00 0.89 10.35
C ARG A 82 10.08 1.40 11.43
N TYR A 83 9.32 0.51 12.01
CA TYR A 83 8.30 0.81 13.02
C TYR A 83 8.33 -0.25 14.11
N ARG A 84 7.72 0.09 15.25
CA ARG A 84 7.40 -0.88 16.30
C ARG A 84 5.90 -1.13 16.33
N LEU A 85 5.47 -2.22 16.93
CA LEU A 85 4.04 -2.49 17.13
C LEU A 85 3.38 -1.31 17.86
N GLY A 86 2.25 -0.85 17.33
CA GLY A 86 1.52 0.29 17.86
C GLY A 86 2.08 1.66 17.47
N GLU A 87 3.21 1.72 16.78
CA GLU A 87 3.85 2.97 16.37
C GLU A 87 3.37 3.39 15.00
N GLY A 88 2.82 4.60 14.90
CA GLY A 88 2.30 5.15 13.67
C GLY A 88 1.09 4.40 13.13
N VAL A 89 0.68 4.73 11.91
CA VAL A 89 -0.41 4.01 11.23
C VAL A 89 -0.03 2.56 10.99
N THR A 90 1.15 2.32 10.44
CA THR A 90 1.64 0.97 10.13
C THR A 90 1.69 0.08 11.36
N GLY A 91 2.28 0.55 12.45
CA GLY A 91 2.38 -0.22 13.69
C GLY A 91 1.04 -0.54 14.32
N LYS A 92 0.08 0.38 14.21
CA LYS A 92 -1.28 0.17 14.72
C LYS A 92 -2.08 -0.83 13.92
N VAL A 93 -1.94 -0.79 12.60
CA VAL A 93 -2.61 -1.75 11.71
C VAL A 93 -2.11 -3.17 12.01
N ILE A 94 -0.81 -3.35 12.14
CA ILE A 94 -0.23 -4.66 12.45
C ILE A 94 -0.65 -5.13 13.84
N GLN A 95 -0.65 -4.25 14.82
CA GLN A 95 -1.05 -4.56 16.18
C GLN A 95 -2.53 -4.96 16.29
N SER A 96 -3.42 -4.21 15.63
CA SER A 96 -4.86 -4.42 15.72
C SER A 96 -5.38 -5.50 14.75
N GLY A 97 -4.66 -5.76 13.66
CA GLY A 97 -5.14 -6.60 12.57
C GLY A 97 -6.30 -5.98 11.78
N LYS A 98 -6.54 -4.69 11.94
CA LYS A 98 -7.62 -3.98 11.25
C LYS A 98 -7.06 -2.99 10.24
N PRO A 99 -7.67 -2.89 9.04
CA PRO A 99 -7.23 -1.89 8.06
C PRO A 99 -7.49 -0.47 8.57
N ALA A 100 -6.65 0.46 8.13
CA ALA A 100 -6.83 1.88 8.39
C ALA A 100 -6.78 2.64 7.07
N VAL A 101 -7.64 3.64 6.93
CA VAL A 101 -7.67 4.52 5.78
C VAL A 101 -7.41 5.94 6.27
N VAL A 102 -6.38 6.58 5.70
CA VAL A 102 -6.04 7.97 5.99
C VAL A 102 -6.35 8.78 4.74
N ALA A 103 -7.40 9.59 4.78
CA ALA A 103 -7.82 10.37 3.61
C ALA A 103 -6.80 11.42 3.22
N ARG A 104 -6.15 12.04 4.20
CA ARG A 104 -5.12 13.07 4.00
C ARG A 104 -3.99 12.89 5.00
N VAL A 105 -2.82 12.49 4.51
CA VAL A 105 -1.66 12.21 5.38
C VAL A 105 -1.14 13.47 6.07
N SER A 106 -1.32 14.65 5.48
CA SER A 106 -0.92 15.92 6.08
C SER A 106 -1.68 16.26 7.36
N GLN A 107 -2.89 15.69 7.53
CA GLN A 107 -3.75 15.94 8.68
C GLN A 107 -3.75 14.80 9.69
N GLU A 108 -2.98 13.75 9.44
CA GLU A 108 -2.92 12.58 10.31
C GLU A 108 -1.63 12.59 11.14
N PRO A 109 -1.71 12.89 12.45
CA PRO A 109 -0.51 12.97 13.30
C PRO A 109 0.20 11.63 13.48
N GLN A 110 -0.49 10.52 13.23
CA GLN A 110 0.10 9.18 13.35
C GLN A 110 0.83 8.72 12.10
N PHE A 111 0.73 9.46 11.01
CA PHE A 111 1.51 9.20 9.81
C PHE A 111 2.92 9.77 9.96
N LEU A 112 3.87 8.91 10.28
CA LEU A 112 5.22 9.34 10.68
C LEU A 112 6.13 9.72 9.51
N ASN A 113 5.78 9.35 8.27
CA ASN A 113 6.58 9.62 7.07
C ASN A 113 8.05 9.16 7.21
N ARG A 114 8.27 8.00 7.81
CA ARG A 114 9.62 7.46 8.08
C ARG A 114 10.46 7.22 6.85
N THR A 115 9.83 6.83 5.75
CA THR A 115 10.52 6.63 4.46
C THR A 115 10.97 7.94 3.84
N GLY A 116 10.37 9.06 4.23
CA GLY A 116 10.57 10.36 3.60
C GLY A 116 9.93 10.47 2.21
N ALA A 117 9.20 9.45 1.78
CA ALA A 117 8.63 9.38 0.43
C ALA A 117 7.62 10.49 0.15
N ARG A 118 6.85 10.90 1.17
CA ARG A 118 5.88 12.00 1.05
C ARG A 118 6.55 13.33 0.69
N SER A 119 7.76 13.56 1.17
CA SER A 119 8.50 14.81 0.91
C SER A 119 8.77 15.04 -0.58
N GLY A 120 8.79 13.99 -1.39
CA GLY A 120 8.91 14.06 -2.84
C GLY A 120 7.61 14.39 -3.57
N LEU A 121 6.48 14.39 -2.88
CA LEU A 121 5.16 14.63 -3.46
C LEU A 121 4.76 16.10 -3.24
N ARG A 122 5.42 17.01 -3.95
CA ARG A 122 5.20 18.44 -3.81
C ARG A 122 3.72 18.82 -3.95
N LYS A 123 3.18 19.55 -2.95
CA LYS A 123 1.87 20.22 -2.95
C LYS A 123 0.64 19.33 -3.10
N LYS A 124 0.76 18.03 -3.28
CA LYS A 124 -0.40 17.13 -3.29
C LYS A 124 -0.49 16.40 -1.97
N ASP A 125 -1.64 16.50 -1.35
CA ASP A 125 -2.00 15.63 -0.26
C ASP A 125 -2.39 14.27 -0.83
N ILE A 126 -2.00 13.21 -0.14
CA ILE A 126 -2.28 11.84 -0.55
C ILE A 126 -3.07 11.11 0.51
N ALA A 127 -3.86 10.14 0.08
CA ALA A 127 -4.48 9.16 0.96
C ALA A 127 -3.50 8.01 1.23
N PHE A 128 -3.72 7.34 2.35
CA PHE A 128 -2.96 6.17 2.77
C PHE A 128 -3.91 5.08 3.25
N ILE A 129 -3.69 3.84 2.81
CA ILE A 129 -4.48 2.66 3.20
C ILE A 129 -3.56 1.58 3.73
#